data_938ae365d50b1de695c8266b1f7fb21b
#
_entry.id   938ae365d50b1de695c8266b1f7fb21b
#
_cell.length_a   1.000
_cell.length_b   1.000
_cell.length_c   1.000
_cell.angle_alpha   90.00
_cell.angle_beta   90.00
_cell.angle_gamma   90.00
#
_symmetry.space_group_name_H-M   'P 1'
#
loop_
_entity.id
_entity.type
_entity.pdbx_description
1 polymer ?
#
loop_
_entity_poly.entity_id
_entity_poly.type
_entity_poly.pdbx_seq_one_letter_code
_entity_poly.pdbx_strand_id
1 'polypeptide(L)'
;MRIKTKLTLGVGLLFLFIIMLAVLGTVYINALNRDTQNILVANYKTLEYSRNMLIALDEDITDTKSRIKFSENLTKQKSNVTEIGEKELTEKLSVDFDKLLIAPKDSLLYISIRKDLADIMLLNMQAIQRKSDVAKQTASEATWWIALT
;
A
#
# COMPACT_ATOMS: atom_id res chain seq x y z
N MET A 1 -20.22 31.39 -45.44
CA MET A 1 -19.41 30.19 -45.20
C MET A 1 -20.07 29.02 -45.90
N ARG A 2 -19.36 28.30 -46.80
CA ARG A 2 -19.94 27.19 -47.57
C ARG A 2 -20.26 26.00 -46.64
N ILE A 3 -21.36 25.27 -46.89
CA ILE A 3 -21.80 24.12 -46.08
C ILE A 3 -20.66 23.10 -45.86
N LYS A 4 -19.84 22.86 -46.88
CA LYS A 4 -18.65 22.00 -46.83
C LYS A 4 -17.68 22.45 -45.74
N THR A 5 -17.40 23.75 -45.61
CA THR A 5 -16.46 24.29 -44.61
C THR A 5 -16.99 24.12 -43.18
N LYS A 6 -18.29 24.29 -42.95
CA LYS A 6 -18.92 24.06 -41.62
C LYS A 6 -18.85 22.59 -41.23
N LEU A 7 -19.11 21.68 -42.21
CA LEU A 7 -19.04 20.24 -41.99
C LEU A 7 -17.61 19.79 -41.64
N THR A 8 -16.62 20.23 -42.42
CA THR A 8 -15.19 19.89 -42.16
C THR A 8 -14.72 20.41 -40.83
N LEU A 9 -15.13 21.62 -40.42
CA LEU A 9 -14.77 22.21 -39.13
C LEU A 9 -15.43 21.46 -37.97
N GLY A 10 -16.70 21.05 -38.11
CA GLY A 10 -17.40 20.24 -37.10
C GLY A 10 -16.77 18.87 -36.90
N VAL A 11 -16.45 18.17 -38.00
CA VAL A 11 -15.77 16.86 -37.96
C VAL A 11 -14.37 17.00 -37.39
N GLY A 12 -13.60 18.04 -37.75
CA GLY A 12 -12.28 18.31 -37.23
C GLY A 12 -12.30 18.59 -35.71
N LEU A 13 -13.30 19.37 -35.26
CA LEU A 13 -13.49 19.64 -33.83
C LEU A 13 -13.82 18.35 -33.05
N LEU A 14 -14.69 17.51 -33.60
CA LEU A 14 -15.05 16.24 -32.97
C LEU A 14 -13.84 15.31 -32.85
N PHE A 15 -13.00 15.23 -33.88
CA PHE A 15 -11.73 14.49 -33.84
C PHE A 15 -10.77 15.01 -32.76
N LEU A 16 -10.68 16.33 -32.66
CA LEU A 16 -9.84 16.97 -31.60
C LEU A 16 -10.33 16.61 -30.21
N PHE A 17 -11.65 16.62 -29.96
CA PHE A 17 -12.20 16.18 -28.67
C PHE A 17 -11.93 14.71 -28.37
N ILE A 18 -12.04 13.82 -29.38
CA ILE A 18 -11.72 12.39 -29.19
C ILE A 18 -10.25 12.20 -28.79
N ILE A 19 -9.33 12.87 -29.49
CA ILE A 19 -7.90 12.80 -29.17
C ILE A 19 -7.65 13.34 -27.76
N MET A 20 -8.24 14.49 -27.39
CA MET A 20 -8.10 15.08 -26.07
C MET A 20 -8.60 14.13 -24.97
N LEU A 21 -9.76 13.51 -25.14
CA LEU A 21 -10.31 12.52 -24.21
C LEU A 21 -9.43 11.28 -24.10
N ALA A 22 -8.88 10.79 -25.20
CA ALA A 22 -7.98 9.63 -25.20
C ALA A 22 -6.69 9.94 -24.43
N VAL A 23 -6.09 11.12 -24.63
CA VAL A 23 -4.87 11.54 -23.90
C VAL A 23 -5.16 11.71 -22.41
N LEU A 24 -6.23 12.42 -22.04
CA LEU A 24 -6.62 12.62 -20.64
C LEU A 24 -6.92 11.29 -19.96
N GLY A 25 -7.67 10.40 -20.63
CA GLY A 25 -7.97 9.06 -20.12
C GLY A 25 -6.70 8.25 -19.85
N THR A 26 -5.76 8.24 -20.79
CA THR A 26 -4.49 7.53 -20.65
C THR A 26 -3.65 8.07 -19.48
N VAL A 27 -3.53 9.40 -19.36
CA VAL A 27 -2.79 10.03 -18.26
C VAL A 27 -3.41 9.69 -16.90
N TYR A 28 -4.75 9.76 -16.80
CA TYR A 28 -5.46 9.48 -15.57
C TYR A 28 -5.35 8.01 -15.15
N ILE A 29 -5.50 7.07 -16.10
CA ILE A 29 -5.36 5.63 -15.84
C ILE A 29 -3.93 5.29 -15.40
N ASN A 30 -2.91 5.87 -16.04
CA ASN A 30 -1.52 5.62 -15.67
C ASN A 30 -1.19 6.18 -14.27
N ALA A 31 -1.70 7.36 -13.93
CA ALA A 31 -1.53 7.92 -12.59
C ALA A 31 -2.17 7.02 -11.52
N LEU A 32 -3.41 6.60 -11.73
CA LEU A 32 -4.13 5.72 -10.80
C LEU A 32 -3.42 4.36 -10.63
N ASN A 33 -2.93 3.77 -11.73
CA ASN A 33 -2.21 2.51 -11.68
C ASN A 33 -0.90 2.62 -10.89
N ARG A 34 -0.14 3.70 -11.10
CA ARG A 34 1.10 3.97 -10.36
C ARG A 34 0.84 4.11 -8.85
N ASP A 35 -0.17 4.88 -8.45
CA ASP A 35 -0.48 5.10 -7.04
C ASP A 35 -0.95 3.80 -6.38
N THR A 36 -1.75 3.01 -7.07
CA THR A 36 -2.18 1.68 -6.59
C THR A 36 -1.00 0.73 -6.41
N GLN A 37 -0.07 0.70 -7.36
CA GLN A 37 1.13 -0.14 -7.26
C GLN A 37 2.05 0.30 -6.12
N ASN A 38 2.27 1.61 -5.94
CA ASN A 38 3.10 2.13 -4.85
C ASN A 38 2.56 1.73 -3.48
N ILE A 39 1.25 1.80 -3.27
CA ILE A 39 0.63 1.40 -2.01
C ILE A 39 0.70 -0.13 -1.82
N LEU A 40 0.54 -0.94 -2.88
CA LEU A 40 0.74 -2.39 -2.80
C LEU A 40 2.16 -2.74 -2.37
N VAL A 41 3.16 -2.12 -2.97
CA VAL A 41 4.58 -2.31 -2.63
C VAL A 41 4.84 -1.91 -1.17
N ALA A 42 4.28 -0.79 -0.70
CA ALA A 42 4.41 -0.35 0.69
C ALA A 42 3.80 -1.37 1.66
N ASN A 43 2.59 -1.88 1.37
CA ASN A 43 1.93 -2.88 2.22
C ASN A 43 2.73 -4.20 2.29
N TYR A 44 3.30 -4.67 1.18
CA TYR A 44 4.19 -5.84 1.17
C TYR A 44 5.46 -5.61 2.00
N LYS A 45 6.05 -4.41 1.94
CA LYS A 45 7.21 -4.04 2.77
C LYS A 45 6.85 -4.05 4.26
N THR A 46 5.67 -3.56 4.65
CA THR A 46 5.19 -3.66 6.03
C THR A 46 5.13 -5.11 6.52
N LEU A 47 4.62 -6.04 5.70
CA LEU A 47 4.63 -7.47 6.04
C LEU A 47 6.04 -8.00 6.25
N GLU A 48 6.98 -7.62 5.39
CA GLU A 48 8.39 -8.00 5.52
C GLU A 48 9.03 -7.43 6.79
N TYR A 49 8.83 -6.15 7.09
CA TYR A 49 9.37 -5.52 8.30
C TYR A 49 8.79 -6.16 9.57
N SER A 50 7.48 -6.38 9.62
CA SER A 50 6.81 -7.02 10.74
C SER A 50 7.32 -8.45 10.96
N ARG A 51 7.47 -9.23 9.89
CA ARG A 51 8.05 -10.58 9.94
C ARG A 51 9.49 -10.55 10.46
N ASN A 52 10.32 -9.62 9.99
CA ASN A 52 11.72 -9.50 10.43
C ASN A 52 11.81 -9.11 11.92
N MET A 53 10.89 -8.25 12.39
CA MET A 53 10.78 -7.91 13.82
C MET A 53 10.34 -9.11 14.66
N LEU A 54 9.39 -9.92 14.19
CA LEU A 54 8.99 -11.16 14.88
C LEU A 54 10.15 -12.13 14.98
N ILE A 55 10.90 -12.35 13.90
CA ILE A 55 12.08 -13.23 13.92
C ILE A 55 13.13 -12.71 14.92
N ALA A 56 13.41 -11.42 14.92
CA ALA A 56 14.37 -10.83 15.86
C ALA A 56 13.92 -10.96 17.33
N LEU A 57 12.60 -10.87 17.58
CA LEU A 57 12.01 -11.08 18.90
C LEU A 57 12.11 -12.55 19.35
N ASP A 58 12.02 -13.51 18.40
CA ASP A 58 12.08 -14.94 18.67
C ASP A 58 13.52 -15.47 18.85
N GLU A 59 14.50 -14.84 18.17
CA GLU A 59 15.91 -15.23 18.25
C GLU A 59 16.54 -14.97 19.62
N ASP A 60 16.38 -13.88 20.22
CA ASP A 60 16.77 -13.41 21.55
C ASP A 60 16.98 -11.90 21.52
N ILE A 61 16.04 -11.16 22.05
CA ILE A 61 16.11 -9.68 22.07
C ILE A 61 17.21 -9.14 22.99
N THR A 62 17.83 -9.96 23.84
CA THR A 62 18.98 -9.56 24.66
C THR A 62 20.27 -9.52 23.84
N ASP A 63 20.33 -10.23 22.71
CA ASP A 63 21.44 -10.15 21.78
C ASP A 63 21.45 -8.84 21.00
N THR A 64 22.62 -8.29 20.81
CA THR A 64 22.82 -7.00 20.12
C THR A 64 22.37 -7.06 18.65
N LYS A 65 22.60 -8.18 17.96
CA LYS A 65 22.23 -8.35 16.55
C LYS A 65 20.72 -8.36 16.38
N SER A 66 20.00 -9.08 17.23
CA SER A 66 18.54 -9.16 17.23
C SER A 66 17.91 -7.81 17.55
N ARG A 67 18.46 -7.06 18.52
CA ARG A 67 18.03 -5.69 18.84
C ARG A 67 18.19 -4.74 17.65
N ILE A 68 19.36 -4.77 16.99
CA ILE A 68 19.61 -3.93 15.82
C ILE A 68 18.62 -4.29 14.70
N LYS A 69 18.46 -5.57 14.39
CA LYS A 69 17.52 -6.07 13.39
C LYS A 69 16.08 -5.60 13.64
N PHE A 70 15.62 -5.70 14.90
CA PHE A 70 14.29 -5.20 15.29
C PHE A 70 14.19 -3.68 15.10
N SER A 71 15.13 -2.92 15.66
CA SER A 71 15.14 -1.45 15.58
C SER A 71 15.20 -0.90 14.16
N GLU A 72 15.99 -1.49 13.28
CA GLU A 72 16.08 -1.12 11.87
C GLU A 72 14.75 -1.34 11.15
N ASN A 73 14.09 -2.48 11.37
CA ASN A 73 12.80 -2.77 10.74
C ASN A 73 11.68 -1.90 11.33
N LEU A 74 11.71 -1.59 12.62
CA LEU A 74 10.78 -0.64 13.24
C LEU A 74 10.96 0.77 12.65
N THR A 75 12.18 1.22 12.41
CA THR A 75 12.46 2.51 11.78
C THR A 75 11.92 2.56 10.35
N LYS A 76 12.11 1.48 9.58
CA LYS A 76 11.54 1.35 8.23
C LYS A 76 10.01 1.36 8.28
N GLN A 77 9.40 0.66 9.24
CA GLN A 77 7.96 0.62 9.45
C GLN A 77 7.40 2.01 9.76
N LYS A 78 8.03 2.78 10.64
CA LYS A 78 7.62 4.17 10.97
C LYS A 78 7.56 5.08 9.73
N SER A 79 8.41 4.86 8.75
CA SER A 79 8.44 5.63 7.50
C SER A 79 7.54 5.07 6.39
N ASN A 80 6.90 3.92 6.61
CA ASN A 80 6.13 3.18 5.59
C ASN A 80 4.65 3.04 5.94
N VAL A 81 4.13 3.83 6.85
CA VAL A 81 2.72 3.80 7.27
C VAL A 81 1.81 4.25 6.14
N THR A 82 0.86 3.41 5.74
CA THR A 82 -0.06 3.67 4.63
C THR A 82 -1.53 3.43 4.97
N GLU A 83 -1.81 2.62 6.00
CA GLU A 83 -3.17 2.24 6.35
C GLU A 83 -3.67 2.98 7.60
N ILE A 84 -5.00 3.17 7.68
CA ILE A 84 -5.64 3.80 8.84
C ILE A 84 -5.46 2.91 10.07
N GLY A 85 -5.00 3.48 11.18
CA GLY A 85 -4.74 2.77 12.44
C GLY A 85 -3.34 2.14 12.52
N GLU A 86 -2.60 2.07 11.42
CA GLU A 86 -1.24 1.51 11.39
C GLU A 86 -0.24 2.38 12.16
N LYS A 87 -0.43 3.70 12.12
CA LYS A 87 0.42 4.65 12.83
C LYS A 87 0.38 4.43 14.33
N GLU A 88 -0.82 4.36 14.90
CA GLU A 88 -1.05 4.16 16.32
C GLU A 88 -0.46 2.83 16.82
N LEU A 89 -0.64 1.75 16.03
CA LEU A 89 -0.05 0.45 16.33
C LEU A 89 1.48 0.49 16.27
N THR A 90 2.06 1.19 15.29
CA THR A 90 3.51 1.32 15.13
C THR A 90 4.12 2.16 16.26
N GLU A 91 3.45 3.22 16.71
CA GLU A 91 3.87 4.03 17.85
C GLU A 91 3.81 3.22 19.16
N LYS A 92 2.71 2.49 19.41
CA LYS A 92 2.57 1.59 20.55
C LYS A 92 3.65 0.52 20.56
N LEU A 93 3.87 -0.15 19.43
CA LEU A 93 4.93 -1.13 19.22
C LEU A 93 6.30 -0.56 19.60
N SER A 94 6.61 0.68 19.20
CA SER A 94 7.84 1.35 19.53
C SER A 94 8.01 1.55 21.04
N VAL A 95 6.97 2.01 21.73
CA VAL A 95 6.98 2.22 23.19
C VAL A 95 7.16 0.89 23.94
N ASP A 96 6.46 -0.16 23.49
CA ASP A 96 6.57 -1.47 24.14
C ASP A 96 7.93 -2.12 23.87
N PHE A 97 8.53 -1.89 22.70
CA PHE A 97 9.90 -2.32 22.43
C PHE A 97 10.93 -1.61 23.34
N ASP A 98 10.80 -0.28 23.51
CA ASP A 98 11.70 0.48 24.40
C ASP A 98 11.60 -0.02 25.85
N LYS A 99 10.39 -0.36 26.33
CA LYS A 99 10.19 -0.98 27.65
C LYS A 99 10.82 -2.37 27.72
N LEU A 100 10.70 -3.17 26.65
CA LEU A 100 11.28 -4.51 26.61
C LEU A 100 12.81 -4.48 26.70
N LEU A 101 13.47 -3.45 26.14
CA LEU A 101 14.92 -3.28 26.28
C LEU A 101 15.35 -3.04 27.73
N ILE A 102 14.47 -2.47 28.55
CA ILE A 102 14.73 -2.24 30.00
C ILE A 102 14.38 -3.50 30.82
N ALA A 103 13.29 -4.19 30.44
CA ALA A 103 12.78 -5.37 31.13
C ALA A 103 12.70 -6.59 30.19
N PRO A 104 13.81 -7.17 29.74
CA PRO A 104 13.83 -8.18 28.66
C PRO A 104 13.25 -9.56 29.07
N LYS A 105 12.82 -9.74 30.33
CA LYS A 105 12.14 -10.95 30.82
C LYS A 105 10.63 -10.75 30.99
N ASP A 106 10.07 -9.58 30.64
CA ASP A 106 8.66 -9.31 30.81
C ASP A 106 7.87 -9.99 29.70
N SER A 107 7.23 -11.10 30.01
CA SER A 107 6.43 -11.91 29.09
C SER A 107 5.20 -11.16 28.55
N LEU A 108 4.64 -10.20 29.28
CA LEU A 108 3.49 -9.41 28.84
C LEU A 108 3.87 -8.46 27.70
N LEU A 109 5.10 -7.90 27.77
CA LEU A 109 5.62 -7.07 26.66
C LEU A 109 5.84 -7.90 25.40
N TYR A 110 6.35 -9.12 25.49
CA TYR A 110 6.46 -10.02 24.34
C TYR A 110 5.10 -10.31 23.71
N ILE A 111 4.08 -10.59 24.52
CA ILE A 111 2.71 -10.83 24.04
C ILE A 111 2.15 -9.57 23.36
N SER A 112 2.32 -8.39 23.98
CA SER A 112 1.85 -7.11 23.43
C SER A 112 2.50 -6.82 22.07
N ILE A 113 3.83 -6.93 21.99
CA ILE A 113 4.59 -6.68 20.75
C ILE A 113 4.18 -7.64 19.64
N ARG A 114 4.04 -8.94 19.94
CA ARG A 114 3.55 -9.92 18.96
C ARG A 114 2.15 -9.60 18.45
N LYS A 115 1.28 -9.19 19.36
CA LYS A 115 -0.09 -8.78 19.00
C LYS A 115 -0.07 -7.56 18.08
N ASP A 116 0.68 -6.51 18.44
CA ASP A 116 0.76 -5.29 17.63
C ASP A 116 1.33 -5.58 16.23
N LEU A 117 2.37 -6.43 16.14
CA LEU A 117 2.92 -6.87 14.85
C LEU A 117 1.90 -7.65 14.03
N ALA A 118 1.13 -8.55 14.66
CA ALA A 118 0.07 -9.29 13.98
C ALA A 118 -1.05 -8.38 13.49
N ASP A 119 -1.45 -7.39 14.29
CA ASP A 119 -2.49 -6.41 13.92
C ASP A 119 -2.01 -5.52 12.76
N ILE A 120 -0.75 -5.06 12.76
CA ILE A 120 -0.15 -4.33 11.63
C ILE A 120 -0.14 -5.18 10.36
N MET A 121 0.28 -6.44 10.46
CA MET A 121 0.26 -7.36 9.30
C MET A 121 -1.16 -7.57 8.78
N LEU A 122 -2.15 -7.73 9.66
CA LEU A 122 -3.55 -7.93 9.28
C LEU A 122 -4.11 -6.72 8.53
N LEU A 123 -3.86 -5.50 9.01
CA LEU A 123 -4.28 -4.27 8.32
C LEU A 123 -3.74 -4.21 6.88
N ASN A 124 -2.45 -4.51 6.71
CA ASN A 124 -1.79 -4.47 5.41
C ASN A 124 -2.25 -5.61 4.49
N MET A 125 -2.46 -6.82 5.00
CA MET A 125 -3.04 -7.93 4.24
C MET A 125 -4.45 -7.60 3.74
N GLN A 126 -5.29 -7.04 4.60
CA GLN A 126 -6.64 -6.60 4.21
C GLN A 126 -6.59 -5.49 3.15
N ALA A 127 -5.63 -4.57 3.23
CA ALA A 127 -5.44 -3.53 2.23
C ALA A 127 -5.01 -4.12 0.88
N ILE A 128 -4.08 -5.06 0.87
CA ILE A 128 -3.67 -5.81 -0.33
C ILE A 128 -4.88 -6.51 -0.96
N GLN A 129 -5.69 -7.20 -0.14
CA GLN A 129 -6.88 -7.90 -0.63
C GLN A 129 -7.89 -6.94 -1.24
N ARG A 130 -8.25 -5.85 -0.55
CA ARG A 130 -9.17 -4.82 -1.09
C ARG A 130 -8.70 -4.29 -2.45
N LYS A 131 -7.41 -4.01 -2.60
CA LYS A 131 -6.84 -3.50 -3.87
C LYS A 131 -6.83 -4.54 -4.97
N SER A 132 -6.56 -5.79 -4.64
CA SER A 132 -6.64 -6.92 -5.58
C SER A 132 -8.07 -7.10 -6.09
N ASP A 133 -9.06 -6.99 -5.22
CA ASP A 133 -10.47 -7.17 -5.58
C ASP A 133 -10.97 -6.02 -6.47
N VAL A 134 -10.60 -4.76 -6.17
CA VAL A 134 -10.89 -3.60 -7.02
C VAL A 134 -10.25 -3.77 -8.41
N ALA A 135 -8.99 -4.21 -8.48
CA ALA A 135 -8.30 -4.44 -9.75
C ALA A 135 -9.00 -5.52 -10.60
N LYS A 136 -9.43 -6.63 -9.98
CA LYS A 136 -10.18 -7.71 -10.64
C LYS A 136 -11.53 -7.21 -11.17
N GLN A 137 -12.26 -6.44 -10.35
CA GLN A 137 -13.55 -5.88 -10.77
C GLN A 137 -13.38 -4.94 -11.96
N THR A 138 -12.41 -4.01 -11.91
CA THR A 138 -12.12 -3.07 -13.01
C THR A 138 -11.75 -3.81 -14.30
N ALA A 139 -10.92 -4.87 -14.20
CA ALA A 139 -10.55 -5.69 -15.35
C ALA A 139 -11.77 -6.43 -15.93
N SER A 140 -12.64 -6.96 -15.10
CA SER A 140 -13.87 -7.62 -15.52
C SER A 140 -14.83 -6.65 -16.24
N GLU A 141 -15.04 -5.47 -15.66
CA GLU A 141 -15.88 -4.42 -16.27
C GLU A 141 -15.33 -3.97 -17.64
N ALA A 142 -14.01 -3.75 -17.74
CA ALA A 142 -13.36 -3.39 -19.00
C ALA A 142 -13.56 -4.49 -20.06
N THR A 143 -13.46 -5.77 -19.70
CA THR A 143 -13.68 -6.90 -20.59
C THR A 143 -15.12 -6.94 -21.11
N TRP A 144 -16.11 -6.68 -20.25
CA TRP A 144 -17.51 -6.60 -20.63
C TRP A 144 -17.78 -5.47 -21.63
N TRP A 145 -17.22 -4.29 -21.41
CA TRP A 145 -17.36 -3.16 -22.32
C TRP A 145 -16.76 -3.44 -23.71
N ILE A 146 -15.59 -4.10 -23.74
CA ILE A 146 -14.94 -4.48 -25.01
C ILE A 146 -15.75 -5.55 -25.76
N ALA A 147 -16.41 -6.48 -25.05
CA ALA A 147 -17.21 -7.53 -25.67
C ALA A 147 -18.55 -7.04 -26.24
N LEU A 148 -19.02 -5.87 -25.80
CA LEU A 148 -20.30 -5.27 -26.24
C LEU A 148 -20.16 -4.31 -27.43
N THR A 149 -18.93 -3.96 -27.85
CA THR A 149 -18.63 -3.10 -29.01
C THR A 149 -18.17 -3.89 -30.22
#